data_c25793921bf5d6c77ff9b808802ecaec
#
_entry.id   c25793921bf5d6c77ff9b808802ecaec
#
_cell.length_a   1.000
_cell.length_b   1.000
_cell.length_c   1.000
_cell.angle_alpha   90.00
_cell.angle_beta   90.00
_cell.angle_gamma   90.00
#
_symmetry.space_group_name_H-M   'P 1'
#
loop_
_entity.id
_entity.type
_entity.pdbx_description
1 polymer ?
#
loop_
_entity_poly.entity_id
_entity_poly.type
_entity_poly.pdbx_seq_one_letter_code
_entity_poly.pdbx_strand_id
1 'polypeptide(L)'
;MNKIKNTKKIISDSFNQKINFYNNDKYLGLNVNKSEIYSIIKFLKDNEHLLFNQLIDITAIDYPSRDLRFDIIYILISLTLNQRIILKSPVNENDNLDSITLIHKSANWYERECYDLFGIKFINHPDLRRIMTDYNFEGHPLRKDFPLTGHTEVRFDEQEKKVVYEPVKLSQEFRNFDYSSPWKGLENQLIGDEKAKKED
;
A
#
# COMPACT_ATOMS: atom_id res chain seq x y z
N MET A 1 -16.71 5.48 -20.56
CA MET A 1 -16.10 6.82 -20.39
C MET A 1 -16.97 7.84 -19.61
N ASN A 2 -18.27 7.89 -19.79
CA ASN A 2 -19.12 8.86 -19.07
C ASN A 2 -19.22 8.66 -17.54
N LYS A 3 -19.21 7.40 -17.06
CA LYS A 3 -19.38 7.09 -15.62
C LYS A 3 -18.23 7.63 -14.75
N ILE A 4 -16.97 7.43 -15.16
CA ILE A 4 -15.79 7.93 -14.41
C ILE A 4 -15.80 9.47 -14.35
N LYS A 5 -16.17 10.13 -15.44
CA LYS A 5 -16.27 11.61 -15.47
C LYS A 5 -17.33 12.12 -14.49
N ASN A 6 -18.49 11.44 -14.42
CA ASN A 6 -19.55 11.78 -13.49
C ASN A 6 -19.13 11.59 -12.03
N THR A 7 -18.55 10.44 -11.70
CA THR A 7 -17.99 10.16 -10.37
C THR A 7 -16.96 11.22 -9.96
N LYS A 8 -16.03 11.55 -10.85
CA LYS A 8 -15.03 12.60 -10.62
C LYS A 8 -15.67 13.95 -10.32
N LYS A 9 -16.71 14.32 -11.07
CA LYS A 9 -17.44 15.58 -10.86
C LYS A 9 -18.10 15.62 -9.49
N ILE A 10 -18.85 14.58 -9.10
CA ILE A 10 -19.52 14.50 -7.80
C ILE A 10 -18.52 14.67 -6.65
N ILE A 11 -17.38 14.00 -6.73
CA ILE A 11 -16.33 14.08 -5.70
C ILE A 11 -15.73 15.50 -5.67
N SER A 12 -15.41 16.09 -6.83
CA SER A 12 -14.84 17.44 -6.92
C SER A 12 -15.75 18.49 -6.34
N ASP A 13 -17.05 18.40 -6.65
CA ASP A 13 -18.07 19.35 -6.18
C ASP A 13 -18.25 19.29 -4.66
N SER A 14 -18.08 18.09 -4.07
CA SER A 14 -18.27 17.87 -2.63
C SER A 14 -17.06 18.28 -1.77
N PHE A 15 -15.84 18.18 -2.29
CA PHE A 15 -14.60 18.42 -1.55
C PHE A 15 -13.82 19.67 -2.02
N ASN A 16 -14.46 20.62 -2.70
CA ASN A 16 -13.90 21.93 -3.06
C ASN A 16 -12.48 21.88 -3.66
N GLN A 17 -12.26 21.03 -4.63
CA GLN A 17 -10.99 20.88 -5.36
C GLN A 17 -9.75 20.49 -4.50
N LYS A 18 -9.91 20.11 -3.25
CA LYS A 18 -8.80 19.68 -2.39
C LYS A 18 -8.21 18.30 -2.76
N ILE A 19 -8.87 17.59 -3.67
CA ILE A 19 -8.50 16.24 -4.06
C ILE A 19 -7.76 16.27 -5.40
N ASN A 20 -6.57 15.72 -5.42
CA ASN A 20 -5.80 15.54 -6.64
C ASN A 20 -6.13 14.19 -7.26
N PHE A 21 -6.68 14.22 -8.48
CA PHE A 21 -6.97 13.01 -9.24
C PHE A 21 -5.77 12.60 -10.08
N TYR A 22 -5.47 11.30 -10.08
CA TYR A 22 -4.63 10.71 -11.10
C TYR A 22 -5.47 9.74 -11.93
N ASN A 23 -5.32 9.81 -13.24
CA ASN A 23 -6.12 9.01 -14.15
C ASN A 23 -5.35 7.74 -14.54
N ASN A 24 -6.08 6.64 -14.48
CA ASN A 24 -5.73 5.41 -15.16
C ASN A 24 -6.94 5.03 -16.02
N ASP A 25 -6.72 4.40 -17.16
CA ASP A 25 -7.80 4.04 -18.08
C ASP A 25 -8.83 3.07 -17.47
N LYS A 26 -8.43 2.35 -16.43
CA LYS A 26 -9.25 1.30 -15.80
C LYS A 26 -9.93 1.70 -14.49
N TYR A 27 -9.42 2.71 -13.79
CA TYR A 27 -9.94 3.10 -12.48
C TYR A 27 -9.71 4.60 -12.21
N LEU A 28 -10.45 5.14 -11.27
CA LEU A 28 -10.26 6.50 -10.76
C LEU A 28 -9.31 6.48 -9.57
N GLY A 29 -8.22 7.25 -9.64
CA GLY A 29 -7.28 7.41 -8.54
C GLY A 29 -7.39 8.78 -7.88
N LEU A 30 -7.29 8.82 -6.55
CA LEU A 30 -7.31 10.02 -5.73
C LEU A 30 -6.09 10.06 -4.82
N ASN A 31 -5.38 11.20 -4.82
CA ASN A 31 -4.42 11.52 -3.77
C ASN A 31 -5.13 12.32 -2.69
N VAL A 32 -5.09 11.84 -1.46
CA VAL A 32 -5.87 12.33 -0.33
C VAL A 32 -4.94 12.59 0.86
N ASN A 33 -5.18 13.66 1.60
CA ASN A 33 -4.47 13.88 2.86
C ASN A 33 -4.94 12.89 3.94
N LYS A 34 -4.04 12.47 4.83
CA LYS A 34 -4.34 11.53 5.91
C LYS A 34 -5.54 11.92 6.77
N SER A 35 -5.71 13.22 7.04
CA SER A 35 -6.83 13.76 7.83
C SER A 35 -8.19 13.68 7.15
N GLU A 36 -8.24 13.49 5.83
CA GLU A 36 -9.46 13.50 5.03
C GLU A 36 -9.92 12.09 4.61
N ILE A 37 -9.08 11.07 4.84
CA ILE A 37 -9.36 9.67 4.44
C ILE A 37 -10.72 9.21 4.96
N TYR A 38 -10.95 9.35 6.27
CA TYR A 38 -12.18 8.89 6.91
C TYR A 38 -13.41 9.56 6.29
N SER A 39 -13.38 10.88 6.14
CA SER A 39 -14.51 11.66 5.59
C SER A 39 -14.81 11.33 4.14
N ILE A 40 -13.75 11.14 3.34
CA ILE A 40 -13.87 10.78 1.92
C ILE A 40 -14.42 9.37 1.75
N ILE A 41 -13.90 8.39 2.49
CA ILE A 41 -14.37 6.99 2.41
C ILE A 41 -15.84 6.91 2.88
N LYS A 42 -16.19 7.62 3.94
CA LYS A 42 -17.58 7.72 4.38
C LYS A 42 -18.48 8.30 3.31
N PHE A 43 -18.08 9.42 2.70
CA PHE A 43 -18.82 10.03 1.61
C PHE A 43 -18.99 9.10 0.40
N LEU A 44 -17.92 8.41 -0.01
CA LEU A 44 -17.97 7.48 -1.14
C LEU A 44 -18.94 6.32 -0.90
N LYS A 45 -19.08 5.88 0.35
CA LYS A 45 -20.03 4.83 0.72
C LYS A 45 -21.46 5.33 0.81
N ASP A 46 -21.67 6.47 1.50
CA ASP A 46 -23.01 6.94 1.88
C ASP A 46 -23.72 7.69 0.73
N ASN A 47 -23.00 8.18 -0.27
CA ASN A 47 -23.56 8.91 -1.39
C ASN A 47 -24.36 7.98 -2.32
N GLU A 48 -25.65 8.26 -2.52
CA GLU A 48 -26.59 7.45 -3.31
C GLU A 48 -26.19 7.28 -4.79
N HIS A 49 -25.41 8.21 -5.33
CA HIS A 49 -24.94 8.17 -6.70
C HIS A 49 -23.59 7.46 -6.87
N LEU A 50 -22.90 7.15 -5.76
CA LEU A 50 -21.56 6.54 -5.79
C LEU A 50 -21.56 5.11 -5.28
N LEU A 51 -22.11 4.87 -4.09
CA LEU A 51 -22.31 3.54 -3.47
C LEU A 51 -21.07 2.65 -3.51
N PHE A 52 -19.90 3.18 -3.09
CA PHE A 52 -18.69 2.37 -2.92
C PHE A 52 -18.80 1.54 -1.62
N ASN A 53 -19.68 0.56 -1.65
CA ASN A 53 -20.09 -0.21 -0.47
C ASN A 53 -19.10 -1.29 -0.09
N GLN A 54 -18.16 -1.64 -0.95
CA GLN A 54 -17.23 -2.72 -0.71
C GLN A 54 -15.79 -2.21 -0.69
N LEU A 55 -15.13 -2.43 0.45
CA LEU A 55 -13.70 -2.29 0.60
C LEU A 55 -13.04 -3.60 0.13
N ILE A 56 -12.15 -3.49 -0.85
CA ILE A 56 -11.44 -4.63 -1.42
C ILE A 56 -10.16 -4.89 -0.65
N ASP A 57 -9.40 -3.81 -0.37
CA ASP A 57 -8.10 -3.94 0.25
C ASP A 57 -7.65 -2.63 0.90
N ILE A 58 -6.77 -2.75 1.92
CA ILE A 58 -5.95 -1.67 2.45
C ILE A 58 -4.52 -2.20 2.50
N THR A 59 -3.62 -1.52 1.80
CA THR A 59 -2.20 -1.89 1.78
C THR A 59 -1.30 -0.67 1.82
N ALA A 60 0.00 -0.87 1.91
CA ALA A 60 0.98 0.21 1.88
C ALA A 60 2.11 -0.06 0.90
N ILE A 61 2.77 1.01 0.46
CA ILE A 61 4.00 0.94 -0.32
C ILE A 61 5.06 1.73 0.45
N ASP A 62 6.22 1.11 0.65
CA ASP A 62 7.36 1.72 1.33
C ASP A 62 8.31 2.38 0.32
N TYR A 63 8.61 3.68 0.54
CA TYR A 63 9.55 4.48 -0.23
C TYR A 63 10.60 5.09 0.71
N PRO A 64 11.66 4.35 1.08
CA PRO A 64 12.64 4.78 2.11
C PRO A 64 13.33 6.13 1.83
N SER A 65 13.39 6.55 0.57
CA SER A 65 14.02 7.81 0.15
C SER A 65 13.14 9.05 0.29
N ARG A 66 11.87 8.90 0.72
CA ARG A 66 10.93 10.02 0.84
C ARG A 66 10.73 10.43 2.30
N ASP A 67 10.47 11.72 2.55
CA ASP A 67 10.08 12.23 3.87
C ASP A 67 8.76 11.59 4.33
N LEU A 68 7.75 11.56 3.44
CA LEU A 68 6.53 10.79 3.63
C LEU A 68 6.78 9.39 3.09
N ARG A 69 7.33 8.55 3.97
CA ARG A 69 7.87 7.24 3.62
C ARG A 69 6.86 6.28 3.02
N PHE A 70 5.64 6.26 3.56
CA PHE A 70 4.62 5.29 3.13
C PHE A 70 3.53 5.95 2.31
N ASP A 71 3.08 5.26 1.25
CA ASP A 71 1.83 5.54 0.58
C ASP A 71 0.81 4.48 1.00
N ILE A 72 -0.21 4.88 1.76
CA ILE A 72 -1.32 3.99 2.09
C ILE A 72 -2.35 4.01 0.98
N ILE A 73 -2.82 2.84 0.61
CA ILE A 73 -3.71 2.63 -0.51
C ILE A 73 -4.98 1.94 -0.03
N TYR A 74 -6.13 2.57 -0.31
CA TYR A 74 -7.45 2.01 -0.08
C TYR A 74 -8.09 1.71 -1.43
N ILE A 75 -8.56 0.50 -1.61
CA ILE A 75 -9.21 0.05 -2.83
C ILE A 75 -10.68 -0.22 -2.54
N LEU A 76 -11.57 0.55 -3.19
CA LEU A 76 -13.01 0.41 -3.03
C LEU A 76 -13.67 0.09 -4.38
N ILE A 77 -14.79 -0.60 -4.33
CA ILE A 77 -15.61 -0.91 -5.50
C ILE A 77 -17.07 -0.56 -5.27
N SER A 78 -17.68 0.03 -6.28
CA SER A 78 -19.12 0.17 -6.40
C SER A 78 -19.62 -0.88 -7.38
N LEU A 79 -20.37 -1.86 -6.88
CA LEU A 79 -20.96 -2.90 -7.72
C LEU A 79 -22.06 -2.32 -8.62
N THR A 80 -22.81 -1.38 -8.11
CA THR A 80 -23.90 -0.69 -8.86
C THR A 80 -23.35 0.05 -10.08
N LEU A 81 -22.24 0.77 -9.91
CA LEU A 81 -21.62 1.52 -11.00
C LEU A 81 -20.67 0.66 -11.83
N ASN A 82 -20.29 -0.53 -11.32
CA ASN A 82 -19.18 -1.33 -11.84
C ASN A 82 -17.90 -0.49 -12.00
N GLN A 83 -17.53 0.20 -10.93
CA GLN A 83 -16.38 1.09 -10.89
C GLN A 83 -15.49 0.78 -9.70
N ARG A 84 -14.18 0.91 -9.91
CA ARG A 84 -13.15 0.82 -8.87
C ARG A 84 -12.56 2.20 -8.64
N ILE A 85 -12.34 2.52 -7.37
CA ILE A 85 -11.64 3.74 -6.94
C ILE A 85 -10.46 3.36 -6.05
N ILE A 86 -9.35 4.06 -6.23
CA ILE A 86 -8.14 3.87 -5.43
C ILE A 86 -7.81 5.20 -4.78
N LEU A 87 -7.80 5.21 -3.45
CA LEU A 87 -7.32 6.35 -2.68
C LEU A 87 -5.88 6.08 -2.26
N LYS A 88 -5.06 7.09 -2.39
CA LYS A 88 -3.65 7.05 -2.01
C LYS A 88 -3.36 8.20 -1.05
N SER A 89 -2.76 7.90 0.09
CA SER A 89 -2.37 8.90 1.08
C SER A 89 -0.91 8.72 1.48
N PRO A 90 -0.07 9.72 1.24
CA PRO A 90 1.29 9.70 1.73
C PRO A 90 1.31 10.01 3.23
N VAL A 91 2.07 9.19 3.98
CA VAL A 91 2.21 9.30 5.44
C VAL A 91 3.64 9.08 5.88
N ASN A 92 3.98 9.66 7.04
CA ASN A 92 5.28 9.43 7.67
C ASN A 92 5.23 8.18 8.57
N GLU A 93 6.38 7.66 8.92
CA GLU A 93 6.52 6.48 9.80
C GLU A 93 5.85 6.66 11.16
N ASN A 94 5.90 7.88 11.72
CA ASN A 94 5.32 8.20 13.02
C ASN A 94 3.86 8.69 12.94
N ASP A 95 3.28 8.74 11.76
CA ASP A 95 1.92 9.20 11.60
C ASP A 95 0.92 8.14 12.08
N ASN A 96 -0.19 8.62 12.62
CA ASN A 96 -1.33 7.81 12.94
C ASN A 96 -2.48 8.13 11.97
N LEU A 97 -3.22 7.11 11.58
CA LEU A 97 -4.38 7.22 10.71
C LEU A 97 -5.66 6.90 11.48
N ASP A 98 -6.76 7.51 11.11
CA ASP A 98 -8.05 7.12 11.65
C ASP A 98 -8.49 5.78 11.04
N SER A 99 -8.88 4.84 11.90
CA SER A 99 -9.45 3.57 11.48
C SER A 99 -10.78 3.78 10.76
N ILE A 100 -10.98 3.05 9.67
CA ILE A 100 -12.25 3.04 8.93
C ILE A 100 -13.12 1.82 9.26
N THR A 101 -12.85 1.10 10.34
CA THR A 101 -13.61 -0.08 10.78
C THR A 101 -15.09 0.22 11.07
N LEU A 102 -15.42 1.45 11.46
CA LEU A 102 -16.79 1.91 11.64
C LEU A 102 -17.54 2.07 10.30
N ILE A 103 -16.81 2.35 9.22
CA ILE A 103 -17.38 2.48 7.88
C ILE A 103 -17.45 1.11 7.20
N HIS A 104 -16.33 0.39 7.16
CA HIS A 104 -16.20 -0.93 6.56
C HIS A 104 -15.66 -1.93 7.58
N LYS A 105 -16.45 -2.90 7.99
CA LYS A 105 -16.04 -3.90 9.00
C LYS A 105 -14.86 -4.77 8.52
N SER A 106 -14.73 -5.00 7.21
CA SER A 106 -13.60 -5.72 6.63
C SER A 106 -12.27 -5.02 6.84
N ALA A 107 -12.26 -3.69 7.06
CA ALA A 107 -11.06 -2.92 7.36
C ALA A 107 -10.32 -3.42 8.61
N ASN A 108 -11.03 -4.04 9.56
CA ASN A 108 -10.44 -4.55 10.78
C ASN A 108 -9.21 -5.44 10.51
N TRP A 109 -9.31 -6.35 9.56
CA TRP A 109 -8.22 -7.27 9.23
C TRP A 109 -7.15 -6.63 8.35
N TYR A 110 -7.54 -5.82 7.36
CA TYR A 110 -6.60 -5.11 6.49
C TYR A 110 -5.75 -4.08 7.24
N GLU A 111 -6.35 -3.35 8.19
CA GLU A 111 -5.61 -2.41 9.03
C GLU A 111 -4.61 -3.11 9.96
N ARG A 112 -4.99 -4.27 10.52
CA ARG A 112 -4.07 -5.13 11.28
C ARG A 112 -2.93 -5.66 10.41
N GLU A 113 -3.21 -6.05 9.17
CA GLU A 113 -2.19 -6.47 8.20
C GLU A 113 -1.21 -5.33 7.91
N CYS A 114 -1.70 -4.13 7.62
CA CYS A 114 -0.85 -2.95 7.41
C CYS A 114 -0.01 -2.62 8.66
N TYR A 115 -0.60 -2.72 9.84
CA TYR A 115 0.12 -2.54 11.09
C TYR A 115 1.22 -3.59 11.26
N ASP A 116 0.92 -4.85 11.05
CA ASP A 116 1.85 -5.95 11.24
C ASP A 116 3.02 -5.88 10.25
N LEU A 117 2.73 -5.72 8.97
CA LEU A 117 3.73 -5.83 7.90
C LEU A 117 4.52 -4.52 7.66
N PHE A 118 3.95 -3.35 7.94
CA PHE A 118 4.57 -2.04 7.69
C PHE A 118 4.77 -1.18 8.95
N GLY A 119 4.09 -1.50 10.05
CA GLY A 119 4.16 -0.73 11.30
C GLY A 119 3.27 0.52 11.33
N ILE A 120 2.30 0.62 10.44
CA ILE A 120 1.40 1.77 10.34
C ILE A 120 0.32 1.67 11.41
N LYS A 121 0.14 2.72 12.21
CA LYS A 121 -0.80 2.72 13.33
C LYS A 121 -2.14 3.32 12.93
N PHE A 122 -3.22 2.64 13.31
CA PHE A 122 -4.60 3.08 13.11
C PHE A 122 -5.25 3.43 14.46
N ILE A 123 -5.59 4.72 14.64
CA ILE A 123 -6.26 5.20 15.87
C ILE A 123 -7.74 4.77 15.82
N ASN A 124 -8.32 4.51 17.00
CA ASN A 124 -9.69 4.06 17.13
C ASN A 124 -9.97 2.68 16.50
N HIS A 125 -8.93 1.92 16.18
CA HIS A 125 -9.09 0.52 15.80
C HIS A 125 -9.47 -0.30 17.05
N PRO A 126 -10.49 -1.18 16.98
CA PRO A 126 -10.98 -1.90 18.15
C PRO A 126 -9.98 -2.89 18.76
N ASP A 127 -9.08 -3.45 17.94
CA ASP A 127 -8.10 -4.46 18.37
C ASP A 127 -6.91 -4.49 17.40
N LEU A 128 -5.99 -3.53 17.52
CA LEU A 128 -4.82 -3.42 16.64
C LEU A 128 -3.67 -4.30 17.15
N ARG A 129 -3.68 -5.56 16.80
CA ARG A 129 -2.63 -6.54 17.09
C ARG A 129 -2.13 -7.21 15.81
N ARG A 130 -0.96 -7.85 15.87
CA ARG A 130 -0.40 -8.59 14.73
C ARG A 130 -1.34 -9.70 14.26
N ILE A 131 -1.32 -10.03 12.96
CA ILE A 131 -2.19 -11.02 12.34
C ILE A 131 -1.44 -11.99 11.41
N MET A 132 -0.38 -11.54 10.75
CA MET A 132 0.36 -12.30 9.75
C MET A 132 1.67 -12.90 10.31
N THR A 133 2.28 -12.22 11.29
CA THR A 133 3.54 -12.66 11.89
C THR A 133 3.30 -13.30 13.26
N ASP A 134 4.29 -14.05 13.76
CA ASP A 134 4.25 -14.66 15.09
C ASP A 134 4.14 -13.63 16.21
N TYR A 135 3.68 -14.05 17.39
CA TYR A 135 3.46 -13.18 18.56
C TYR A 135 4.72 -12.42 19.01
N ASN A 136 5.87 -13.05 18.89
CA ASN A 136 7.17 -12.50 19.29
C ASN A 136 8.01 -12.01 18.10
N PHE A 137 7.39 -11.82 16.95
CA PHE A 137 8.11 -11.35 15.76
C PHE A 137 8.53 -9.89 15.93
N GLU A 138 9.82 -9.63 15.73
CA GLU A 138 10.39 -8.29 15.81
C GLU A 138 10.55 -7.65 14.42
N GLY A 139 10.08 -6.42 14.27
CA GLY A 139 10.13 -5.67 13.02
C GLY A 139 8.88 -5.80 12.16
N HIS A 140 8.99 -5.32 10.92
CA HIS A 140 7.90 -5.25 9.93
C HIS A 140 8.41 -5.73 8.58
N PRO A 141 8.04 -6.96 8.16
CA PRO A 141 8.74 -7.66 7.08
C PRO A 141 8.55 -7.09 5.68
N LEU A 142 7.56 -6.23 5.44
CA LEU A 142 7.37 -5.58 4.14
C LEU A 142 8.05 -4.20 4.02
N ARG A 143 8.68 -3.72 5.08
CA ARG A 143 9.56 -2.55 4.98
C ARG A 143 10.81 -2.90 4.16
N LYS A 144 11.26 -1.96 3.33
CA LYS A 144 12.44 -2.16 2.47
C LYS A 144 13.76 -2.27 3.24
N ASP A 145 13.81 -1.75 4.46
CA ASP A 145 14.95 -1.84 5.37
C ASP A 145 14.95 -3.14 6.20
N PHE A 146 13.87 -3.96 6.12
CA PHE A 146 13.84 -5.28 6.75
C PHE A 146 14.61 -6.30 5.87
N PRO A 147 15.54 -7.09 6.45
CA PRO A 147 16.32 -8.05 5.67
C PRO A 147 15.43 -9.14 5.07
N LEU A 148 15.68 -9.48 3.79
CA LEU A 148 14.89 -10.48 3.07
C LEU A 148 14.89 -11.86 3.76
N THR A 149 16.00 -12.23 4.38
CA THR A 149 16.15 -13.50 5.09
C THR A 149 15.52 -13.50 6.49
N GLY A 150 15.14 -12.33 7.01
CA GLY A 150 14.77 -12.17 8.42
C GLY A 150 15.97 -12.29 9.37
N HIS A 151 15.69 -12.34 10.67
CA HIS A 151 16.70 -12.46 11.73
C HIS A 151 16.71 -13.84 12.36
N THR A 152 15.55 -14.49 12.39
CA THR A 152 15.34 -15.81 12.99
C THR A 152 14.67 -16.76 12.02
N GLU A 153 15.06 -18.02 12.08
CA GLU A 153 14.40 -19.11 11.37
C GLU A 153 13.75 -20.08 12.36
N VAL A 154 12.77 -20.80 11.87
CA VAL A 154 11.95 -21.70 12.65
C VAL A 154 12.19 -23.12 12.17
N ARG A 155 12.58 -24.01 13.09
CA ARG A 155 12.85 -25.40 12.80
C ARG A 155 12.09 -26.31 13.76
N PHE A 156 11.61 -27.43 13.27
CA PHE A 156 11.09 -28.49 14.13
C PHE A 156 12.26 -29.35 14.64
N ASP A 157 12.39 -29.43 15.96
CA ASP A 157 13.39 -30.32 16.59
C ASP A 157 12.76 -31.69 16.86
N GLU A 158 13.33 -32.72 16.22
CA GLU A 158 12.80 -34.09 16.34
C GLU A 158 13.09 -34.72 17.70
N GLN A 159 14.12 -34.30 18.40
CA GLN A 159 14.45 -34.80 19.71
C GLN A 159 13.55 -34.22 20.80
N GLU A 160 13.40 -32.91 20.76
CA GLU A 160 12.53 -32.19 21.72
C GLU A 160 11.05 -32.19 21.33
N LYS A 161 10.71 -32.68 20.13
CA LYS A 161 9.34 -32.73 19.59
C LYS A 161 8.63 -31.37 19.59
N LYS A 162 9.38 -30.29 19.41
CA LYS A 162 8.86 -28.91 19.43
C LYS A 162 9.47 -28.05 18.32
N VAL A 163 8.82 -26.92 18.08
CA VAL A 163 9.33 -25.86 17.21
C VAL A 163 10.33 -25.03 18.00
N VAL A 164 11.52 -24.84 17.45
CA VAL A 164 12.59 -24.02 18.02
C VAL A 164 12.90 -22.85 17.10
N TYR A 165 13.21 -21.71 17.70
CA TYR A 165 13.64 -20.50 17.01
C TYR A 165 15.15 -20.38 17.13
N GLU A 166 15.83 -20.19 16.01
CA GLU A 166 17.29 -20.04 15.99
C GLU A 166 17.68 -18.89 15.04
N PRO A 167 18.84 -18.26 15.24
CA PRO A 167 19.35 -17.26 14.30
C PRO A 167 19.51 -17.85 12.92
N VAL A 168 19.16 -17.07 11.88
CA VAL A 168 19.29 -17.49 10.48
C VAL A 168 20.74 -17.87 10.18
N LYS A 169 20.94 -19.09 9.68
CA LYS A 169 22.21 -19.61 9.19
C LYS A 169 22.06 -20.04 7.74
N LEU A 170 22.50 -19.19 6.83
CA LEU A 170 22.45 -19.51 5.42
C LEU A 170 23.61 -20.45 5.06
N SER A 171 23.30 -21.52 4.33
CA SER A 171 24.33 -22.41 3.75
C SER A 171 25.15 -21.71 2.66
N GLN A 172 24.61 -20.68 2.06
CA GLN A 172 25.24 -19.79 1.10
C GLN A 172 24.94 -18.35 1.50
N GLU A 173 25.95 -17.47 1.48
CA GLU A 173 25.73 -16.05 1.72
C GLU A 173 24.71 -15.44 0.74
N PHE A 174 23.85 -14.57 1.26
CA PHE A 174 22.93 -13.81 0.42
C PHE A 174 23.73 -12.89 -0.50
N ARG A 175 23.60 -13.11 -1.80
CA ARG A 175 24.31 -12.31 -2.80
C ARG A 175 23.50 -11.07 -3.13
N ASN A 176 24.14 -9.92 -3.02
CA ASN A 176 23.58 -8.65 -3.50
C ASN A 176 24.13 -8.38 -4.90
N PHE A 177 23.27 -8.52 -5.91
CA PHE A 177 23.64 -8.24 -7.30
C PHE A 177 23.20 -6.84 -7.70
N ASP A 178 24.09 -6.09 -8.31
CA ASP A 178 23.72 -4.91 -9.06
C ASP A 178 23.21 -5.36 -10.45
N TYR A 179 21.88 -5.25 -10.64
CA TYR A 179 21.23 -5.57 -11.91
C TYR A 179 21.22 -4.41 -12.89
N SER A 180 21.83 -3.28 -12.54
CA SER A 180 21.97 -2.18 -13.49
C SER A 180 22.92 -2.60 -14.60
N SER A 181 22.45 -2.50 -15.86
CA SER A 181 23.30 -2.74 -17.01
C SER A 181 24.25 -1.56 -17.18
N PRO A 182 25.58 -1.78 -17.17
CA PRO A 182 26.53 -0.70 -17.45
C PRO A 182 26.38 -0.12 -18.88
N TRP A 183 25.66 -0.83 -19.74
CA TRP A 183 25.40 -0.44 -21.13
C TRP A 183 24.12 0.40 -21.32
N LYS A 184 23.28 0.54 -20.31
CA LYS A 184 22.05 1.36 -20.42
C LYS A 184 22.31 2.84 -20.80
N GLY A 185 23.45 3.37 -20.43
CA GLY A 185 23.86 4.73 -20.81
C GLY A 185 24.35 4.87 -22.27
N LEU A 186 24.68 3.75 -22.91
CA LEU A 186 25.14 3.75 -24.30
C LEU A 186 23.99 3.59 -25.29
N GLU A 187 22.87 3.00 -24.91
CA GLU A 187 21.70 2.83 -25.78
C GLU A 187 21.12 4.17 -26.24
N ASN A 188 21.25 5.22 -25.42
CA ASN A 188 20.80 6.58 -25.76
C ASN A 188 21.84 7.40 -26.54
N GLN A 189 23.06 6.88 -26.77
CA GLN A 189 24.17 7.61 -27.40
C GLN A 189 24.55 7.09 -28.79
N LEU A 190 23.97 6.00 -29.24
CA LEU A 190 24.20 5.47 -30.58
C LEU A 190 23.41 6.28 -31.60
N ILE A 191 24.06 7.30 -32.14
CA ILE A 191 23.53 8.11 -33.27
C ILE A 191 23.43 7.19 -34.48
N GLY A 192 22.19 6.94 -34.94
CA GLY A 192 21.94 6.09 -36.11
C GLY A 192 21.24 4.78 -35.81
N ASP A 193 20.95 4.47 -34.55
CA ASP A 193 20.08 3.36 -34.19
C ASP A 193 18.61 3.77 -34.44
N GLU A 194 17.88 2.97 -35.21
CA GLU A 194 16.45 3.20 -35.51
C GLU A 194 15.56 3.24 -34.25
N LYS A 195 16.05 2.74 -33.11
CA LYS A 195 15.39 2.74 -31.81
C LYS A 195 15.82 3.86 -30.88
N ALA A 196 16.82 4.65 -31.25
CA ALA A 196 17.24 5.79 -30.44
C ALA A 196 16.16 6.87 -30.45
N LYS A 197 15.60 7.18 -29.25
CA LYS A 197 14.67 8.31 -29.10
C LYS A 197 15.48 9.60 -29.34
N LYS A 198 15.08 10.38 -30.33
CA LYS A 198 15.56 11.77 -30.45
C LYS A 198 14.96 12.54 -29.29
N GLU A 199 15.80 13.08 -28.42
CA GLU A 199 15.38 14.14 -27.49
C GLU A 199 15.11 15.39 -28.34
N ASP A 200 13.85 15.87 -28.26
CA ASP A 200 13.41 17.18 -28.78
C ASP A 200 13.76 18.29 -27.76
#